data_04e395b885a6832cd7aefafbca75e9c5
#
_entry.id   04e395b885a6832cd7aefafbca75e9c5
#
_cell.length_a   1.000
_cell.length_b   1.000
_cell.length_c   1.000
_cell.angle_alpha   90.00
_cell.angle_beta   90.00
_cell.angle_gamma   90.00
#
_symmetry.space_group_name_H-M   'P 1'
#
loop_
_entity.id
_entity.type
_entity.pdbx_description
1 polymer ?
#
loop_
_entity_poly.entity_id
_entity_poly.type
_entity_poly.pdbx_seq_one_letter_code
_entity_poly.pdbx_strand_id
1 'polypeptide(L)'
;RDYSQMEVAEKLSRAVQKKTKARAFVQQQSTFGGRRGGMPVQYVIQATNIEKLEKVLPVFMAKVYESPVFQMADVNLKFSKPEARISINRDKANVMGVSTRDIAQTLQYGLSGQRMGYFYMNGKQYEIVGEINRQQRNKPVDLKSIYIRSGNGEMIQMDNLIELAGGIAPPQLYRYNRFVAATVSAGLAEGK
;
A
#
# COMPACT_ATOMS: atom_id res chain seq x y z
N ARG A 1 -46.16 -6.09 1.97
CA ARG A 1 -44.70 -5.94 1.60
C ARG A 1 -44.56 -6.47 0.18
N ASP A 2 -44.43 -5.58 -0.78
CA ASP A 2 -44.56 -5.90 -2.22
C ASP A 2 -43.28 -6.44 -2.86
N TYR A 3 -42.13 -6.44 -2.16
CA TYR A 3 -40.84 -6.87 -2.68
C TYR A 3 -40.07 -7.71 -1.67
N SER A 4 -39.39 -8.75 -2.18
CA SER A 4 -38.46 -9.55 -1.41
C SER A 4 -37.13 -8.77 -1.17
N GLN A 5 -36.37 -9.16 -0.16
CA GLN A 5 -35.05 -8.55 0.12
C GLN A 5 -34.12 -8.67 -1.10
N MET A 6 -34.17 -9.78 -1.84
CA MET A 6 -33.35 -10.00 -3.03
C MET A 6 -33.72 -9.03 -4.16
N GLU A 7 -35.03 -8.86 -4.44
CA GLU A 7 -35.48 -7.92 -5.49
C GLU A 7 -35.11 -6.47 -5.19
N VAL A 8 -35.19 -6.07 -3.91
CA VAL A 8 -34.76 -4.72 -3.48
C VAL A 8 -33.25 -4.56 -3.65
N ALA A 9 -32.45 -5.54 -3.28
CA ALA A 9 -30.99 -5.49 -3.44
C ALA A 9 -30.56 -5.43 -4.91
N GLU A 10 -31.24 -6.15 -5.78
CA GLU A 10 -30.97 -6.14 -7.21
C GLU A 10 -31.32 -4.79 -7.85
N LYS A 11 -32.52 -4.23 -7.55
CA LYS A 11 -32.92 -2.89 -8.00
C LYS A 11 -31.94 -1.81 -7.53
N LEU A 12 -31.49 -1.91 -6.27
CA LEU A 12 -30.50 -0.99 -5.70
C LEU A 12 -29.14 -1.12 -6.39
N SER A 13 -28.66 -2.33 -6.63
CA SER A 13 -27.39 -2.58 -7.33
C SER A 13 -27.39 -1.98 -8.73
N ARG A 14 -28.46 -2.22 -9.50
CA ARG A 14 -28.61 -1.64 -10.85
C ARG A 14 -28.70 -0.11 -10.83
N ALA A 15 -29.39 0.46 -9.84
CA ALA A 15 -29.53 1.92 -9.70
C ALA A 15 -28.20 2.61 -9.32
N VAL A 16 -27.44 2.01 -8.43
CA VAL A 16 -26.16 2.55 -7.97
C VAL A 16 -25.11 2.46 -9.08
N GLN A 17 -25.02 1.34 -9.81
CA GLN A 17 -24.08 1.18 -10.93
C GLN A 17 -24.33 2.20 -12.05
N LYS A 18 -25.60 2.62 -12.28
CA LYS A 18 -25.92 3.65 -13.29
C LYS A 18 -25.53 5.07 -12.84
N LYS A 19 -25.50 5.34 -11.53
CA LYS A 19 -25.26 6.69 -10.98
C LYS A 19 -23.81 7.00 -10.63
N THR A 20 -22.96 5.99 -10.50
CA THR A 20 -21.57 6.18 -10.09
C THR A 20 -20.60 5.49 -11.03
N LYS A 21 -19.44 6.12 -11.28
CA LYS A 21 -18.30 5.51 -11.98
C LYS A 21 -17.47 4.62 -11.05
N ALA A 22 -17.74 4.66 -9.74
CA ALA A 22 -17.08 3.81 -8.75
C ALA A 22 -17.70 2.41 -8.72
N ARG A 23 -16.92 1.40 -8.37
CA ARG A 23 -17.43 0.05 -8.11
C ARG A 23 -18.19 0.07 -6.77
N ALA A 24 -19.50 -0.06 -6.82
CA ALA A 24 -20.36 -0.12 -5.66
C ALA A 24 -21.10 -1.45 -5.62
N PHE A 25 -21.20 -2.03 -4.44
CA PHE A 25 -21.81 -3.34 -4.23
C PHE A 25 -22.88 -3.25 -3.14
N VAL A 26 -24.03 -3.86 -3.39
CA VAL A 26 -25.07 -4.04 -2.38
C VAL A 26 -24.88 -5.41 -1.75
N GLN A 27 -24.50 -5.44 -0.48
CA GLN A 27 -24.24 -6.67 0.26
C GLN A 27 -25.44 -7.02 1.14
N GLN A 28 -25.92 -8.24 1.03
CA GLN A 28 -26.99 -8.76 1.88
C GLN A 28 -26.38 -9.51 3.07
N GLN A 29 -26.94 -9.30 4.26
CA GLN A 29 -26.60 -10.13 5.41
C GLN A 29 -27.41 -11.43 5.37
N SER A 30 -26.72 -12.55 5.56
CA SER A 30 -27.38 -13.85 5.69
C SER A 30 -28.24 -13.88 6.95
N THR A 31 -29.50 -14.28 6.84
CA THR A 31 -30.45 -14.36 7.95
C THR A 31 -30.15 -15.52 8.92
N PHE A 32 -29.47 -16.55 8.46
CA PHE A 32 -29.07 -17.71 9.26
C PHE A 32 -27.56 -17.87 9.26
N GLY A 33 -26.92 -17.75 10.43
CA GLY A 33 -25.62 -18.30 10.84
C GLY A 33 -24.43 -18.20 9.86
N GLY A 34 -24.57 -17.42 8.79
CA GLY A 34 -23.54 -17.27 7.77
C GLY A 34 -22.40 -16.34 8.25
N ARG A 35 -21.18 -16.69 7.87
CA ARG A 35 -19.99 -15.85 8.07
C ARG A 35 -20.27 -14.40 7.69
N ARG A 36 -19.90 -13.47 8.56
CA ARG A 36 -20.01 -12.02 8.34
C ARG A 36 -19.57 -11.63 6.94
N GLY A 37 -20.56 -11.28 6.07
CA GLY A 37 -20.38 -10.37 4.95
C GLY A 37 -19.27 -10.68 3.96
N GLY A 38 -19.11 -11.93 3.49
CA GLY A 38 -18.19 -12.29 2.40
C GLY A 38 -18.93 -12.74 1.13
N MET A 39 -18.29 -12.61 -0.03
CA MET A 39 -18.77 -13.23 -1.26
C MET A 39 -18.76 -14.77 -1.10
N PRO A 40 -19.70 -15.49 -1.75
CA PRO A 40 -19.89 -16.94 -1.55
C PRO A 40 -18.68 -17.78 -1.94
N VAL A 41 -17.91 -17.31 -2.90
CA VAL A 41 -16.72 -18.02 -3.38
C VAL A 41 -15.47 -17.28 -2.90
N GLN A 42 -14.57 -18.01 -2.26
CA GLN A 42 -13.30 -17.46 -1.78
C GLN A 42 -12.15 -18.43 -2.10
N TYR A 43 -11.13 -17.92 -2.77
CA TYR A 43 -9.90 -18.62 -3.07
C TYR A 43 -8.73 -17.95 -2.38
N VAL A 44 -7.86 -18.75 -1.76
CA VAL A 44 -6.61 -18.28 -1.17
C VAL A 44 -5.46 -18.72 -2.07
N ILE A 45 -4.81 -17.75 -2.71
CA ILE A 45 -3.62 -17.96 -3.52
C ILE A 45 -2.42 -17.71 -2.64
N GLN A 46 -1.51 -18.69 -2.57
CA GLN A 46 -0.30 -18.64 -1.74
C GLN A 46 0.94 -18.63 -2.61
N ALA A 47 1.96 -17.92 -2.18
CA ALA A 47 3.28 -17.95 -2.79
C ALA A 47 4.38 -17.84 -1.76
N THR A 48 5.59 -18.23 -2.14
CA THR A 48 6.77 -18.13 -1.28
C THR A 48 7.23 -16.70 -1.06
N ASN A 49 6.99 -15.82 -2.04
CA ASN A 49 7.33 -14.39 -1.98
C ASN A 49 6.26 -13.53 -2.65
N ILE A 50 6.32 -12.23 -2.38
CA ILE A 50 5.34 -11.25 -2.85
C ILE A 50 5.45 -11.00 -4.36
N GLU A 51 6.65 -11.08 -4.92
CA GLU A 51 6.93 -10.82 -6.34
C GLU A 51 6.24 -11.86 -7.24
N LYS A 52 6.10 -13.10 -6.76
CA LYS A 52 5.33 -14.14 -7.47
C LYS A 52 3.84 -13.80 -7.48
N LEU A 53 3.29 -13.32 -6.37
CA LEU A 53 1.89 -12.91 -6.31
C LEU A 53 1.63 -11.70 -7.21
N GLU A 54 2.55 -10.73 -7.22
CA GLU A 54 2.44 -9.54 -8.08
C GLU A 54 2.31 -9.91 -9.55
N LYS A 55 3.04 -10.94 -10.01
CA LYS A 55 2.98 -11.43 -11.40
C LYS A 55 1.76 -12.29 -11.70
N VAL A 56 1.36 -13.14 -10.76
CA VAL A 56 0.30 -14.15 -10.98
C VAL A 56 -1.10 -13.54 -10.80
N LEU A 57 -1.29 -12.66 -9.82
CA LEU A 57 -2.60 -12.10 -9.50
C LEU A 57 -3.29 -11.39 -10.66
N PRO A 58 -2.63 -10.52 -11.46
CA PRO A 58 -3.29 -9.88 -12.59
C PRO A 58 -3.78 -10.86 -13.63
N VAL A 59 -2.97 -11.90 -13.93
CA VAL A 59 -3.32 -12.94 -14.91
C VAL A 59 -4.49 -13.79 -14.40
N PHE A 60 -4.47 -14.15 -13.11
CA PHE A 60 -5.56 -14.89 -12.49
C PHE A 60 -6.86 -14.07 -12.48
N MET A 61 -6.79 -12.81 -12.07
CA MET A 61 -7.96 -11.93 -12.02
C MET A 61 -8.54 -11.65 -13.41
N ALA A 62 -7.71 -11.52 -14.44
CA ALA A 62 -8.19 -11.40 -15.83
C ALA A 62 -9.05 -12.60 -16.22
N LYS A 63 -8.58 -13.83 -15.96
CA LYS A 63 -9.35 -15.05 -16.23
C LYS A 63 -10.65 -15.15 -15.41
N VAL A 64 -10.63 -14.67 -14.16
CA VAL A 64 -11.83 -14.63 -13.32
C VAL A 64 -12.87 -13.67 -13.90
N TYR A 65 -12.45 -12.50 -14.39
CA TYR A 65 -13.35 -11.51 -14.99
C TYR A 65 -13.89 -11.96 -16.36
N GLU A 66 -13.15 -12.76 -17.12
CA GLU A 66 -13.60 -13.32 -18.39
C GLU A 66 -14.61 -14.48 -18.20
N SER A 67 -14.65 -15.08 -17.02
CA SER A 67 -15.52 -16.21 -16.74
C SER A 67 -16.98 -15.78 -16.57
N PRO A 68 -17.92 -16.37 -17.32
CA PRO A 68 -19.35 -16.06 -17.19
C PRO A 68 -19.98 -16.58 -15.89
N VAL A 69 -19.22 -17.35 -15.10
CA VAL A 69 -19.69 -17.91 -13.83
C VAL A 69 -19.72 -16.86 -12.72
N PHE A 70 -18.83 -15.85 -12.82
CA PHE A 70 -18.69 -14.84 -11.80
C PHE A 70 -19.29 -13.52 -12.26
N GLN A 71 -20.19 -12.96 -11.45
CA GLN A 71 -20.75 -11.63 -11.69
C GLN A 71 -19.76 -10.54 -11.27
N MET A 72 -19.02 -10.80 -10.18
CA MET A 72 -18.02 -9.88 -9.64
C MET A 72 -16.90 -10.67 -8.96
N ALA A 73 -15.72 -10.08 -8.93
CA ALA A 73 -14.60 -10.58 -8.16
C ALA A 73 -13.76 -9.42 -7.60
N ASP A 74 -13.20 -9.62 -6.43
CA ASP A 74 -12.24 -8.70 -5.83
C ASP A 74 -11.12 -9.48 -5.12
N VAL A 75 -9.95 -8.85 -4.98
CA VAL A 75 -8.79 -9.41 -4.29
C VAL A 75 -8.39 -8.47 -3.15
N ASN A 76 -8.08 -9.04 -2.00
CA ASN A 76 -7.67 -8.25 -0.84
C ASN A 76 -6.26 -7.67 -0.98
N LEU A 77 -5.35 -8.34 -1.73
CA LEU A 77 -4.00 -7.87 -1.98
C LEU A 77 -3.98 -6.99 -3.23
N LYS A 78 -3.87 -5.67 -3.03
CA LYS A 78 -3.83 -4.68 -4.11
C LYS A 78 -2.50 -3.96 -4.11
N PHE A 79 -1.82 -3.93 -5.25
CA PHE A 79 -0.59 -3.17 -5.44
C PHE A 79 -0.98 -1.74 -5.86
N SER A 80 -1.26 -0.88 -4.90
CA SER A 80 -1.81 0.46 -5.17
C SER A 80 -1.11 1.59 -4.42
N LYS A 81 -0.22 1.27 -3.49
CA LYS A 81 0.50 2.28 -2.72
C LYS A 81 1.79 2.66 -3.45
N PRO A 82 1.94 3.91 -3.92
CA PRO A 82 3.23 4.37 -4.45
C PRO A 82 4.30 4.29 -3.38
N GLU A 83 5.46 3.77 -3.74
CA GLU A 83 6.65 3.74 -2.87
C GLU A 83 7.86 4.27 -3.62
N ALA A 84 8.79 4.84 -2.85
CA ALA A 84 10.11 5.21 -3.32
C ALA A 84 11.12 4.23 -2.72
N ARG A 85 11.79 3.47 -3.56
CA ARG A 85 12.85 2.54 -3.16
C ARG A 85 14.19 3.21 -3.28
N ILE A 86 14.92 3.26 -2.18
CA ILE A 86 16.23 3.91 -2.10
C ILE A 86 17.30 2.82 -2.08
N SER A 87 18.20 2.86 -3.07
CA SER A 87 19.40 2.03 -3.13
C SER A 87 20.63 2.88 -2.82
N ILE A 88 21.42 2.47 -1.84
CA ILE A 88 22.65 3.18 -1.46
C ILE A 88 23.82 2.59 -2.25
N ASN A 89 24.56 3.43 -2.96
CA ASN A 89 25.81 3.07 -3.59
C ASN A 89 26.94 3.08 -2.54
N ARG A 90 27.19 1.89 -1.99
CA ARG A 90 28.16 1.73 -0.87
C ARG A 90 29.58 2.06 -1.28
N ASP A 91 29.96 1.76 -2.50
CA ASP A 91 31.32 2.01 -3.00
C ASP A 91 31.58 3.52 -3.11
N LYS A 92 30.67 4.27 -3.70
CA LYS A 92 30.74 5.73 -3.75
C LYS A 92 30.71 6.35 -2.34
N ALA A 93 29.84 5.86 -1.45
CA ALA A 93 29.77 6.35 -0.09
C ALA A 93 31.09 6.17 0.66
N ASN A 94 31.71 5.00 0.54
CA ASN A 94 33.02 4.73 1.13
C ASN A 94 34.12 5.64 0.59
N VAL A 95 34.18 5.82 -0.74
CA VAL A 95 35.17 6.73 -1.36
C VAL A 95 35.01 8.17 -0.87
N MET A 96 33.77 8.62 -0.67
CA MET A 96 33.46 9.96 -0.18
C MET A 96 33.51 10.08 1.36
N GLY A 97 33.91 9.01 2.06
CA GLY A 97 34.00 9.01 3.52
C GLY A 97 32.65 9.19 4.25
N VAL A 98 31.57 8.69 3.66
CA VAL A 98 30.22 8.74 4.22
C VAL A 98 29.76 7.34 4.61
N SER A 99 29.34 7.15 5.86
CA SER A 99 28.82 5.87 6.30
C SER A 99 27.38 5.63 5.81
N THR A 100 27.05 4.37 5.52
CA THR A 100 25.67 3.98 5.18
C THR A 100 24.67 4.35 6.28
N ARG A 101 25.13 4.33 7.53
CA ARG A 101 24.33 4.71 8.71
C ARG A 101 23.96 6.18 8.66
N ASP A 102 24.91 7.05 8.35
CA ASP A 102 24.69 8.50 8.30
C ASP A 102 23.74 8.87 7.15
N ILE A 103 23.86 8.17 6.01
CA ILE A 103 22.91 8.30 4.90
C ILE A 103 21.49 7.93 5.35
N ALA A 104 21.32 6.77 5.96
CA ALA A 104 20.01 6.31 6.44
C ALA A 104 19.41 7.25 7.50
N GLN A 105 20.24 7.74 8.43
CA GLN A 105 19.82 8.65 9.47
C GLN A 105 19.43 10.03 8.93
N THR A 106 20.17 10.56 7.97
CA THR A 106 19.86 11.84 7.32
C THR A 106 18.52 11.76 6.58
N LEU A 107 18.30 10.67 5.84
CA LEU A 107 17.02 10.43 5.17
C LEU A 107 15.87 10.26 6.16
N GLN A 108 16.10 9.56 7.26
CA GLN A 108 15.10 9.38 8.31
C GLN A 108 14.70 10.72 8.94
N TYR A 109 15.66 11.56 9.29
CA TYR A 109 15.39 12.88 9.86
C TYR A 109 14.65 13.79 8.88
N GLY A 110 15.02 13.75 7.60
CA GLY A 110 14.39 14.59 6.60
C GLY A 110 12.98 14.15 6.20
N LEU A 111 12.74 12.86 6.06
CA LEU A 111 11.53 12.32 5.40
C LEU A 111 10.46 11.82 6.37
N SER A 112 10.84 11.28 7.53
CA SER A 112 9.89 10.61 8.43
C SER A 112 9.50 11.39 9.68
N GLY A 113 10.06 12.60 9.88
CA GLY A 113 9.77 13.41 11.07
C GLY A 113 10.28 12.72 12.34
N GLN A 114 11.53 12.95 12.69
CA GLN A 114 12.15 12.35 13.86
C GLN A 114 11.94 13.18 15.11
N ARG A 115 11.63 12.50 16.21
CA ARG A 115 11.68 13.11 17.52
C ARG A 115 13.14 13.44 17.89
N MET A 116 13.43 14.73 18.09
CA MET A 116 14.76 15.23 18.40
C MET A 116 14.99 15.43 19.89
N GLY A 117 13.92 15.58 20.68
CA GLY A 117 14.01 15.79 22.11
C GLY A 117 12.69 16.19 22.72
N TYR A 118 12.77 16.73 23.93
CA TYR A 118 11.63 17.23 24.69
C TYR A 118 11.96 18.59 25.27
N PHE A 119 10.94 19.42 25.49
CA PHE A 119 11.02 20.61 26.32
C PHE A 119 9.87 20.63 27.32
N TYR A 120 10.12 21.32 28.44
CA TYR A 120 9.14 21.44 29.51
C TYR A 120 8.58 22.85 29.55
N MET A 121 7.26 22.96 29.57
CA MET A 121 6.58 24.24 29.69
C MET A 121 5.30 24.05 30.52
N ASN A 122 5.09 24.94 31.51
CA ASN A 122 3.91 24.89 32.39
C ASN A 122 3.70 23.52 33.07
N GLY A 123 4.76 22.84 33.49
CA GLY A 123 4.70 21.54 34.16
C GLY A 123 4.34 20.36 33.22
N LYS A 124 4.30 20.57 31.90
CA LYS A 124 4.04 19.53 30.88
C LYS A 124 5.25 19.35 30.00
N GLN A 125 5.46 18.13 29.55
CA GLN A 125 6.49 17.74 28.60
C GLN A 125 5.94 17.75 27.18
N TYR A 126 6.65 18.40 26.26
CA TYR A 126 6.31 18.49 24.85
C TYR A 126 7.42 17.87 24.01
N GLU A 127 7.05 17.16 22.93
CA GLU A 127 8.00 16.59 21.98
C GLU A 127 8.46 17.65 20.97
N ILE A 128 9.75 17.63 20.63
CA ILE A 128 10.31 18.38 19.51
C ILE A 128 10.47 17.43 18.35
N VAL A 129 9.69 17.64 17.28
CA VAL A 129 9.76 16.84 16.06
C VAL A 129 10.35 17.70 14.94
N GLY A 130 11.50 17.25 14.39
CA GLY A 130 12.13 17.86 13.23
C GLY A 130 11.71 17.16 11.95
N GLU A 131 11.29 17.94 10.96
CA GLU A 131 10.94 17.42 9.63
C GLU A 131 11.20 18.47 8.54
N ILE A 132 11.42 18.00 7.30
CA ILE A 132 11.50 18.91 6.14
C ILE A 132 10.10 19.50 5.88
N ASN A 133 10.05 20.78 5.50
CA ASN A 133 8.81 21.48 5.22
C ASN A 133 7.95 20.69 4.21
N ARG A 134 6.64 20.59 4.51
CA ARG A 134 5.67 19.82 3.74
C ARG A 134 5.62 20.21 2.25
N GLN A 135 5.82 21.47 1.94
CA GLN A 135 5.85 21.97 0.55
C GLN A 135 7.01 21.37 -0.27
N GLN A 136 8.13 21.07 0.37
CA GLN A 136 9.29 20.44 -0.24
C GLN A 136 9.18 18.90 -0.31
N ARG A 137 8.21 18.31 0.38
CA ARG A 137 7.94 16.85 0.38
C ARG A 137 6.83 16.41 -0.57
N ASN A 138 6.05 17.34 -1.14
CA ASN A 138 4.90 17.01 -2.01
C ASN A 138 5.29 16.57 -3.43
N LYS A 139 6.54 16.76 -3.82
CA LYS A 139 7.11 16.25 -5.08
C LYS A 139 7.98 15.02 -4.78
N PRO A 140 8.27 14.20 -5.79
CA PRO A 140 9.31 13.17 -5.64
C PRO A 140 10.52 13.83 -4.99
N VAL A 141 11.02 13.22 -3.92
CA VAL A 141 12.04 13.81 -3.06
C VAL A 141 13.16 14.36 -3.91
N ASP A 142 13.37 15.65 -3.87
CA ASP A 142 14.50 16.27 -4.51
C ASP A 142 15.77 16.00 -3.67
N LEU A 143 16.39 14.86 -3.96
CA LEU A 143 17.60 14.42 -3.28
C LEU A 143 18.77 15.38 -3.46
N LYS A 144 18.70 16.26 -4.46
CA LYS A 144 19.71 17.30 -4.69
C LYS A 144 19.67 18.39 -3.64
N SER A 145 18.54 18.55 -2.97
CA SER A 145 18.41 19.53 -1.88
C SER A 145 18.90 19.01 -0.52
N ILE A 146 19.17 17.72 -0.41
CA ILE A 146 19.64 17.09 0.83
C ILE A 146 21.15 16.91 0.78
N TYR A 147 21.83 17.40 1.79
CA TYR A 147 23.28 17.30 1.95
C TYR A 147 23.64 16.48 3.18
N ILE A 148 24.73 15.74 3.09
CA ILE A 148 25.29 14.97 4.17
C ILE A 148 26.76 15.38 4.36
N ARG A 149 27.22 15.45 5.61
CA ARG A 149 28.62 15.75 5.92
C ARG A 149 29.46 14.49 5.83
N SER A 150 30.54 14.53 5.07
CA SER A 150 31.55 13.48 5.03
C SER A 150 32.44 13.47 6.27
N GLY A 151 33.21 12.40 6.49
CA GLY A 151 34.21 12.32 7.54
C GLY A 151 35.26 13.41 7.47
N ASN A 152 35.50 13.97 6.29
CA ASN A 152 36.45 15.09 6.06
C ASN A 152 35.83 16.47 6.30
N GLY A 153 34.52 16.53 6.64
CA GLY A 153 33.80 17.77 6.88
C GLY A 153 33.14 18.41 5.65
N GLU A 154 33.30 17.84 4.46
CA GLU A 154 32.71 18.32 3.21
C GLU A 154 31.22 17.98 3.14
N MET A 155 30.44 18.85 2.49
CA MET A 155 29.02 18.65 2.28
C MET A 155 28.80 18.00 0.91
N ILE A 156 28.27 16.78 0.92
CA ILE A 156 28.02 15.96 -0.27
C ILE A 156 26.51 15.90 -0.53
N GLN A 157 26.09 16.11 -1.78
CA GLN A 157 24.70 15.96 -2.18
C GLN A 157 24.28 14.48 -2.13
N MET A 158 23.08 14.22 -1.62
CA MET A 158 22.56 12.87 -1.39
C MET A 158 22.37 12.09 -2.70
N ASP A 159 22.03 12.74 -3.81
CA ASP A 159 21.83 12.11 -5.12
C ASP A 159 23.13 11.49 -5.69
N ASN A 160 24.31 11.90 -5.21
CA ASN A 160 25.57 11.25 -5.56
C ASN A 160 25.75 9.87 -4.90
N LEU A 161 25.05 9.63 -3.78
CA LEU A 161 25.23 8.47 -2.90
C LEU A 161 24.12 7.45 -3.03
N ILE A 162 22.94 7.86 -3.52
CA ILE A 162 21.76 7.01 -3.58
C ILE A 162 21.06 7.10 -4.93
N GLU A 163 20.37 6.03 -5.28
CA GLU A 163 19.46 5.95 -6.42
C GLU A 163 18.03 5.80 -5.93
N LEU A 164 17.12 6.56 -6.54
CA LEU A 164 15.70 6.52 -6.25
C LEU A 164 14.95 5.82 -7.37
N ALA A 165 14.32 4.69 -7.07
CA ALA A 165 13.42 3.99 -7.98
C ALA A 165 11.98 4.12 -7.49
N GLY A 166 11.07 4.55 -8.38
CA GLY A 166 9.64 4.50 -8.11
C GLY A 166 9.13 3.06 -8.17
N GLY A 167 8.25 2.70 -7.27
CA GLY A 167 7.61 1.40 -7.22
C GLY A 167 6.16 1.49 -6.76
N ILE A 168 5.49 0.34 -6.76
CA ILE A 168 4.14 0.19 -6.21
C ILE A 168 4.18 -0.98 -5.23
N ALA A 169 3.71 -0.76 -4.03
CA ALA A 169 3.62 -1.78 -3.00
C ALA A 169 2.17 -2.03 -2.55
N PRO A 170 1.88 -3.19 -2.00
CA PRO A 170 0.60 -3.40 -1.34
C PRO A 170 0.60 -2.68 0.02
N PRO A 171 -0.51 -1.98 0.38
CA PRO A 171 -0.61 -1.29 1.66
C PRO A 171 -0.66 -2.26 2.85
N GLN A 172 -1.09 -3.50 2.61
CA GLN A 172 -1.17 -4.56 3.61
C GLN A 172 -0.68 -5.88 3.01
N LEU A 173 0.02 -6.66 3.84
CA LEU A 173 0.47 -8.00 3.51
C LEU A 173 -0.38 -9.04 4.26
N TYR A 174 -0.85 -10.04 3.52
CA TYR A 174 -1.63 -11.13 4.07
C TYR A 174 -0.81 -12.43 4.07
N ARG A 175 -1.01 -13.24 5.07
CA ARG A 175 -0.38 -14.55 5.19
C ARG A 175 -1.43 -15.61 5.51
N TYR A 176 -1.27 -16.75 4.89
CA TYR A 176 -2.04 -17.96 5.18
C TYR A 176 -1.08 -19.14 5.27
N ASN A 177 -1.17 -19.93 6.33
CA ASN A 177 -0.24 -21.03 6.61
C ASN A 177 1.24 -20.63 6.48
N ARG A 178 1.62 -19.43 6.99
CA ARG A 178 2.97 -18.84 6.95
C ARG A 178 3.46 -18.37 5.57
N PHE A 179 2.75 -18.68 4.49
CA PHE A 179 3.03 -18.17 3.14
C PHE A 179 2.39 -16.81 2.91
N VAL A 180 3.01 -16.01 2.05
CA VAL A 180 2.37 -14.78 1.57
C VAL A 180 1.13 -15.19 0.75
N ALA A 181 0.01 -14.55 1.02
CA ALA A 181 -1.27 -14.96 0.46
C ALA A 181 -2.10 -13.78 -0.05
N ALA A 182 -2.93 -14.06 -1.04
CA ALA A 182 -3.99 -13.18 -1.50
C ALA A 182 -5.32 -13.95 -1.49
N THR A 183 -6.36 -13.34 -0.92
CA THR A 183 -7.70 -13.91 -0.96
C THR A 183 -8.49 -13.23 -2.08
N VAL A 184 -8.90 -14.03 -3.04
CA VAL A 184 -9.82 -13.62 -4.10
C VAL A 184 -11.23 -14.02 -3.68
N SER A 185 -12.13 -13.06 -3.65
CA SER A 185 -13.54 -13.26 -3.32
C SER A 185 -14.38 -13.00 -4.56
N ALA A 186 -15.33 -13.90 -4.87
CA ALA A 186 -16.17 -13.75 -6.05
C ALA A 186 -17.64 -14.04 -5.74
N GLY A 187 -18.50 -13.27 -6.39
CA GLY A 187 -19.95 -13.49 -6.42
C GLY A 187 -20.33 -14.27 -7.69
N LEU A 188 -21.23 -15.23 -7.54
CA LEU A 188 -21.74 -16.02 -8.66
C LEU A 188 -22.69 -15.20 -9.53
N ALA A 189 -22.74 -15.50 -10.82
CA ALA A 189 -23.75 -14.98 -11.72
C ALA A 189 -25.11 -15.61 -11.41
N GLU A 190 -26.18 -14.91 -11.80
CA GLU A 190 -27.55 -15.36 -11.56
C GLU A 190 -27.81 -16.75 -12.20
N GLY A 191 -28.32 -17.69 -11.40
CA GLY A 191 -28.59 -19.07 -11.86
C GLY A 191 -27.36 -20.00 -11.88
N LYS A 192 -26.25 -19.63 -11.27
CA LYS A 192 -25.04 -20.44 -11.15
C LYS A 192 -24.77 -20.85 -9.71
#